data_8f83d6b27e431aa266d56238677897f4
#
_entry.id   8f83d6b27e431aa266d56238677897f4
#
_cell.length_a   1.000
_cell.length_b   1.000
_cell.length_c   1.000
_cell.angle_alpha   90.00
_cell.angle_beta   90.00
_cell.angle_gamma   90.00
#
_symmetry.space_group_name_H-M   'P 1'
#
loop_
_entity.id
_entity.type
_entity.pdbx_description
1 polymer ?
#
loop_
_entity_poly.entity_id
_entity_poly.type
_entity_poly.pdbx_seq_one_letter_code
_entity_poly.pdbx_strand_id
1 'polypeptide(L)'
;MAGRGCALSGLLCYGNMVMDILVRPVDRIAWNTTTWGEAVEQHMGGNGANTSYAAAVCGAAVRLVSVAGRDAFGDRLLGELAGVGVDVAHVRRTDRPTAATVALVNSAGDRLFLHRIGEGAEAFDPPESDSAICDGMSRFHLANLFSLPGLRRRGSEILRGARGAGLATSVDTGWDSQGRWIEDLAPCLPWTDLLFVNQDEAQRLGGAPDIRDAARQLREAGARTVVVKLGAQGCAVFGAEAELRSPAFDVAVVDTTGAGDCFAGAFLATLERGSGLAEAARFGNAAAALSVQRLGATAGLRSWDETRAWMETAQVRSEG
;
A
#
# COMPACT_ATOMS: atom_id res chain seq x y z
N MET A 1 -14.72 4.98 -39.74
CA MET A 1 -13.94 5.55 -38.63
C MET A 1 -14.20 4.68 -37.42
N ALA A 2 -13.30 3.75 -37.14
CA ALA A 2 -13.42 2.86 -35.99
C ALA A 2 -13.14 3.68 -34.74
N GLY A 3 -14.12 3.77 -33.84
CA GLY A 3 -13.97 4.38 -32.53
C GLY A 3 -12.82 3.68 -31.79
N ARG A 4 -11.80 4.44 -31.39
CA ARG A 4 -10.84 3.99 -30.39
C ARG A 4 -11.66 3.73 -29.15
N GLY A 5 -11.87 2.46 -28.80
CA GLY A 5 -12.40 2.09 -27.51
C GLY A 5 -11.56 2.80 -26.46
N CYS A 6 -12.21 3.48 -25.52
CA CYS A 6 -11.58 4.04 -24.35
C CYS A 6 -10.80 2.90 -23.71
N ALA A 7 -9.47 2.90 -23.79
CA ALA A 7 -8.67 1.89 -23.12
C ALA A 7 -9.02 1.95 -21.65
N LEU A 8 -9.41 0.82 -21.06
CA LEU A 8 -9.60 0.68 -19.63
C LEU A 8 -8.32 1.21 -18.96
N SER A 9 -8.44 2.17 -18.07
CA SER A 9 -7.30 2.84 -17.45
C SER A 9 -7.69 3.28 -16.06
N GLY A 10 -7.49 2.41 -15.09
CA GLY A 10 -7.76 2.71 -13.70
C GLY A 10 -7.33 1.59 -12.77
N LEU A 11 -7.05 1.97 -11.52
CA LEU A 11 -6.66 1.09 -10.43
C LEU A 11 -7.84 0.83 -9.50
N LEU A 12 -8.27 -0.42 -9.40
CA LEU A 12 -9.18 -0.90 -8.36
C LEU A 12 -8.35 -1.37 -7.18
N CYS A 13 -8.45 -0.69 -6.04
CA CYS A 13 -7.72 -1.02 -4.82
C CYS A 13 -8.66 -1.60 -3.77
N TYR A 14 -8.29 -2.76 -3.21
CA TYR A 14 -8.96 -3.36 -2.04
C TYR A 14 -8.02 -3.27 -0.85
N GLY A 15 -8.48 -2.71 0.26
CA GLY A 15 -7.69 -2.61 1.47
C GLY A 15 -8.37 -1.82 2.59
N ASN A 16 -7.68 -1.72 3.70
CA ASN A 16 -8.19 -1.04 4.89
C ASN A 16 -7.95 0.48 4.84
N MET A 17 -8.77 1.16 5.62
CA MET A 17 -8.63 2.58 5.99
C MET A 17 -8.52 2.65 7.51
N VAL A 18 -7.62 3.46 8.02
CA VAL A 18 -7.34 3.59 9.46
C VAL A 18 -7.15 5.06 9.81
N MET A 19 -7.68 5.51 10.93
CA MET A 19 -7.31 6.80 11.50
C MET A 19 -6.12 6.60 12.43
N ASP A 20 -4.96 7.15 12.06
CA ASP A 20 -3.76 7.13 12.88
C ASP A 20 -3.71 8.38 13.77
N ILE A 21 -3.59 8.19 15.08
CA ILE A 21 -3.49 9.24 16.09
C ILE A 21 -2.10 9.17 16.70
N LEU A 22 -1.24 10.12 16.36
CA LEU A 22 0.12 10.22 16.90
C LEU A 22 0.13 11.09 18.13
N VAL A 23 0.71 10.58 19.23
CA VAL A 23 0.93 11.32 20.47
C VAL A 23 2.44 11.36 20.76
N ARG A 24 3.03 12.56 20.88
CA ARG A 24 4.49 12.71 21.03
C ARG A 24 4.92 14.01 21.75
N PRO A 25 6.08 14.02 22.47
CA PRO A 25 6.77 12.82 22.92
C PRO A 25 6.05 12.16 24.08
N VAL A 26 6.18 10.83 24.22
CA VAL A 26 5.67 10.04 25.34
C VAL A 26 6.80 9.17 25.89
N ASP A 27 7.57 9.69 26.82
CA ASP A 27 8.77 9.02 27.36
C ASP A 27 8.45 8.05 28.51
N ARG A 28 7.27 8.16 29.11
CA ARG A 28 6.83 7.31 30.20
C ARG A 28 5.33 7.09 30.17
N ILE A 29 4.92 5.84 30.33
CA ILE A 29 3.52 5.46 30.50
C ILE A 29 3.36 4.87 31.89
N ALA A 30 2.40 5.37 32.67
CA ALA A 30 2.04 4.82 33.98
C ALA A 30 0.53 4.86 34.17
N TRP A 31 -0.03 3.79 34.75
CA TRP A 31 -1.45 3.70 35.06
C TRP A 31 -1.85 4.69 36.16
N ASN A 32 -3.06 5.21 36.07
CA ASN A 32 -3.64 6.17 37.02
C ASN A 32 -2.88 7.49 37.15
N THR A 33 -2.14 7.88 36.11
CA THR A 33 -1.44 9.16 36.01
C THR A 33 -1.77 9.87 34.69
N THR A 34 -1.45 11.16 34.62
CA THR A 34 -1.49 11.91 33.36
C THR A 34 -0.07 11.97 32.78
N THR A 35 0.08 11.55 31.55
CA THR A 35 1.30 11.77 30.76
C THR A 35 1.04 12.94 29.81
N TRP A 36 1.94 13.92 29.83
CA TRP A 36 1.84 15.10 28.97
C TRP A 36 2.63 14.86 27.69
N GLY A 37 1.99 15.07 26.54
CA GLY A 37 2.62 15.13 25.22
C GLY A 37 2.55 16.55 24.67
N GLU A 38 3.43 16.90 23.75
CA GLU A 38 3.45 18.22 23.10
C GLU A 38 2.51 18.27 21.90
N ALA A 39 2.32 17.15 21.21
CA ALA A 39 1.47 17.06 20.02
C ALA A 39 0.57 15.84 20.07
N VAL A 40 -0.67 16.06 19.63
CA VAL A 40 -1.64 14.99 19.30
C VAL A 40 -2.14 15.28 17.89
N GLU A 41 -1.72 14.46 16.95
CA GLU A 41 -1.97 14.66 15.52
C GLU A 41 -2.78 13.50 14.95
N GLN A 42 -3.65 13.79 13.98
CA GLN A 42 -4.44 12.78 13.30
C GLN A 42 -4.06 12.72 11.83
N HIS A 43 -3.75 11.53 11.34
CA HIS A 43 -3.34 11.29 9.96
C HIS A 43 -4.16 10.15 9.35
N MET A 44 -4.34 10.21 8.05
CA MET A 44 -4.84 9.06 7.29
C MET A 44 -3.81 7.95 7.32
N GLY A 45 -4.26 6.74 7.57
CA GLY A 45 -3.51 5.50 7.53
C GLY A 45 -4.33 4.37 6.93
N GLY A 46 -3.77 3.17 6.97
CA GLY A 46 -4.30 1.99 6.32
C GLY A 46 -3.78 1.82 4.90
N ASN A 47 -3.35 0.61 4.59
CA ASN A 47 -2.65 0.32 3.33
C ASN A 47 -3.50 0.61 2.10
N GLY A 48 -4.82 0.28 2.14
CA GLY A 48 -5.75 0.60 1.05
C GLY A 48 -5.88 2.11 0.81
N ALA A 49 -6.03 2.90 1.89
CA ALA A 49 -6.12 4.34 1.80
C ALA A 49 -4.82 4.97 1.29
N ASN A 50 -3.68 4.61 1.88
CA ASN A 50 -2.37 5.17 1.51
C ASN A 50 -2.01 4.87 0.06
N THR A 51 -2.18 3.61 -0.40
CA THR A 51 -1.88 3.21 -1.78
C THR A 51 -2.81 3.91 -2.77
N SER A 52 -4.11 4.01 -2.44
CA SER A 52 -5.09 4.70 -3.29
C SER A 52 -4.79 6.19 -3.39
N TYR A 53 -4.48 6.84 -2.28
CA TYR A 53 -4.09 8.25 -2.23
C TYR A 53 -2.85 8.50 -3.08
N ALA A 54 -1.80 7.69 -2.87
CA ALA A 54 -0.54 7.82 -3.62
C ALA A 54 -0.74 7.65 -5.13
N ALA A 55 -1.50 6.64 -5.55
CA ALA A 55 -1.78 6.41 -6.95
C ALA A 55 -2.58 7.56 -7.58
N ALA A 56 -3.58 8.11 -6.87
CA ALA A 56 -4.40 9.23 -7.34
C ALA A 56 -3.58 10.52 -7.46
N VAL A 57 -2.76 10.86 -6.46
CA VAL A 57 -1.85 12.02 -6.52
C VAL A 57 -0.86 11.90 -7.67
N CYS A 58 -0.41 10.66 -7.98
CA CYS A 58 0.41 10.37 -9.16
C CYS A 58 -0.40 10.30 -10.48
N GLY A 59 -1.69 10.66 -10.45
CA GLY A 59 -2.52 10.87 -11.64
C GLY A 59 -3.17 9.63 -12.22
N ALA A 60 -3.26 8.52 -11.49
CA ALA A 60 -4.09 7.38 -11.85
C ALA A 60 -5.57 7.65 -11.50
N ALA A 61 -6.51 7.15 -12.31
CA ALA A 61 -7.88 6.98 -11.88
C ALA A 61 -7.92 5.84 -10.87
N VAL A 62 -8.47 6.08 -9.67
CA VAL A 62 -8.46 5.09 -8.58
C VAL A 62 -9.85 4.91 -8.02
N ARG A 63 -10.27 3.65 -7.84
CA ARG A 63 -11.45 3.25 -7.10
C ARG A 63 -11.03 2.45 -5.87
N LEU A 64 -11.47 2.88 -4.70
CA LEU A 64 -11.22 2.17 -3.44
C LEU A 64 -12.45 1.37 -3.02
N VAL A 65 -12.26 0.08 -2.79
CA VAL A 65 -13.20 -0.79 -2.08
C VAL A 65 -12.68 -1.02 -0.68
N SER A 66 -13.45 -0.61 0.29
CA SER A 66 -13.09 -0.67 1.70
C SER A 66 -14.35 -0.64 2.57
N VAL A 67 -14.16 -0.53 3.87
CA VAL A 67 -15.23 -0.34 4.85
C VAL A 67 -14.84 0.80 5.78
N ALA A 68 -15.82 1.64 6.18
CA ALA A 68 -15.66 2.72 7.14
C ALA A 68 -16.85 2.84 8.07
N GLY A 69 -16.63 3.22 9.31
CA GLY A 69 -17.68 3.52 10.26
C GLY A 69 -18.48 4.77 9.88
N ARG A 70 -19.75 4.85 10.34
CA ARG A 70 -20.57 6.08 10.25
C ARG A 70 -20.19 7.04 11.40
N ASP A 71 -18.93 7.45 11.42
CA ASP A 71 -18.33 8.30 12.44
C ASP A 71 -17.42 9.37 11.83
N ALA A 72 -16.97 10.32 12.65
CA ALA A 72 -16.13 11.43 12.22
C ALA A 72 -14.80 10.98 11.58
N PHE A 73 -14.25 9.83 12.01
CA PHE A 73 -13.03 9.29 11.40
C PHE A 73 -13.29 8.80 9.98
N GLY A 74 -14.36 8.03 9.78
CA GLY A 74 -14.77 7.57 8.47
C GLY A 74 -15.07 8.73 7.51
N ASP A 75 -15.81 9.74 7.99
CA ASP A 75 -16.14 10.93 7.18
C ASP A 75 -14.87 11.69 6.76
N ARG A 76 -13.92 11.87 7.68
CA ARG A 76 -12.66 12.53 7.39
C ARG A 76 -11.81 11.75 6.37
N LEU A 77 -11.61 10.44 6.57
CA LEU A 77 -10.83 9.60 5.65
C LEU A 77 -11.41 9.62 4.24
N LEU A 78 -12.75 9.50 4.12
CA LEU A 78 -13.42 9.58 2.82
C LEU A 78 -13.27 10.95 2.17
N GLY A 79 -13.36 12.03 2.96
CA GLY A 79 -13.15 13.40 2.47
C GLY A 79 -11.74 13.63 1.96
N GLU A 80 -10.71 13.16 2.67
CA GLU A 80 -9.31 13.26 2.25
C GLU A 80 -9.04 12.48 0.95
N LEU A 81 -9.56 11.26 0.82
CA LEU A 81 -9.44 10.43 -0.39
C LEU A 81 -10.18 11.03 -1.59
N ALA A 82 -11.42 11.45 -1.40
CA ALA A 82 -12.20 12.10 -2.46
C ALA A 82 -11.56 13.42 -2.90
N GLY A 83 -10.93 14.15 -1.96
CA GLY A 83 -10.24 15.42 -2.23
C GLY A 83 -9.07 15.29 -3.21
N VAL A 84 -8.46 14.11 -3.34
CA VAL A 84 -7.41 13.81 -4.33
C VAL A 84 -7.92 13.02 -5.55
N GLY A 85 -9.24 12.83 -5.66
CA GLY A 85 -9.86 12.20 -6.82
C GLY A 85 -10.02 10.67 -6.73
N VAL A 86 -9.87 10.06 -5.55
CA VAL A 86 -10.21 8.64 -5.36
C VAL A 86 -11.72 8.46 -5.39
N ASP A 87 -12.22 7.54 -6.23
CA ASP A 87 -13.62 7.10 -6.20
C ASP A 87 -13.86 6.26 -4.95
N VAL A 88 -14.59 6.83 -3.99
CA VAL A 88 -14.94 6.22 -2.70
C VAL A 88 -16.38 5.69 -2.66
N ALA A 89 -17.09 5.68 -3.79
CA ALA A 89 -18.50 5.25 -3.85
C ALA A 89 -18.69 3.78 -3.41
N HIS A 90 -17.65 2.97 -3.51
CA HIS A 90 -17.64 1.57 -3.12
C HIS A 90 -17.06 1.32 -1.72
N VAL A 91 -16.87 2.38 -0.92
CA VAL A 91 -16.55 2.22 0.51
C VAL A 91 -17.87 2.00 1.29
N ARG A 92 -18.05 0.79 1.80
CA ARG A 92 -19.24 0.42 2.58
C ARG A 92 -19.21 1.09 3.95
N ARG A 93 -20.33 1.76 4.30
CA ARG A 93 -20.50 2.42 5.61
C ARG A 93 -21.23 1.51 6.57
N THR A 94 -20.71 1.36 7.80
CA THR A 94 -21.28 0.50 8.85
C THR A 94 -21.49 1.26 10.17
N ASP A 95 -22.24 0.64 11.09
CA ASP A 95 -22.44 1.19 12.44
C ASP A 95 -21.30 0.82 13.40
N ARG A 96 -20.35 -0.04 12.99
CA ARG A 96 -19.11 -0.27 13.72
C ARG A 96 -18.19 0.94 13.57
N PRO A 97 -17.40 1.26 14.61
CA PRO A 97 -16.49 2.40 14.53
C PRO A 97 -15.38 2.14 13.51
N THR A 98 -14.95 3.21 12.85
CA THR A 98 -13.79 3.20 11.93
C THR A 98 -12.55 2.68 12.65
N ALA A 99 -11.74 1.87 11.97
CA ALA A 99 -10.45 1.39 12.48
C ALA A 99 -9.56 2.58 12.90
N ALA A 100 -8.88 2.43 14.01
CA ALA A 100 -8.00 3.49 14.51
C ALA A 100 -6.76 2.91 15.18
N THR A 101 -5.63 3.59 15.02
CA THR A 101 -4.37 3.30 15.68
C THR A 101 -3.96 4.52 16.51
N VAL A 102 -3.64 4.32 17.78
CA VAL A 102 -2.91 5.31 18.58
C VAL A 102 -1.45 4.90 18.59
N ALA A 103 -0.59 5.77 18.04
CA ALA A 103 0.86 5.61 18.08
C ALA A 103 1.45 6.56 19.12
N LEU A 104 2.00 6.00 20.20
CA LEU A 104 2.75 6.75 21.19
C LEU A 104 4.23 6.74 20.74
N VAL A 105 4.81 7.90 20.59
CA VAL A 105 6.20 8.06 20.11
C VAL A 105 7.02 8.72 21.20
N ASN A 106 8.12 8.10 21.63
CA ASN A 106 9.01 8.66 22.64
C ASN A 106 10.04 9.64 22.02
N SER A 107 10.81 10.32 22.85
CA SER A 107 11.87 11.26 22.41
C SER A 107 13.00 10.59 21.63
N ALA A 108 13.17 9.28 21.77
CA ALA A 108 14.14 8.50 20.99
C ALA A 108 13.60 8.06 19.61
N GLY A 109 12.29 8.26 19.36
CA GLY A 109 11.62 7.84 18.13
C GLY A 109 11.01 6.43 18.17
N ASP A 110 11.12 5.71 19.31
CA ASP A 110 10.49 4.41 19.45
C ASP A 110 8.97 4.56 19.53
N ARG A 111 8.26 3.56 19.06
CA ARG A 111 6.79 3.58 18.90
C ARG A 111 6.11 2.44 19.63
N LEU A 112 4.99 2.76 20.27
CA LEU A 112 4.02 1.79 20.80
C LEU A 112 2.70 2.01 20.11
N PHE A 113 2.09 0.93 19.63
CA PHE A 113 0.82 1.00 18.91
C PHE A 113 -0.31 0.36 19.69
N LEU A 114 -1.44 1.06 19.78
CA LEU A 114 -2.71 0.55 20.27
C LEU A 114 -3.70 0.58 19.10
N HIS A 115 -4.08 -0.59 18.59
CA HIS A 115 -4.91 -0.71 17.40
C HIS A 115 -6.31 -1.21 17.71
N ARG A 116 -7.31 -0.57 17.11
CA ARG A 116 -8.70 -1.03 17.08
C ARG A 116 -9.05 -1.35 15.63
N ILE A 117 -9.35 -2.64 15.36
CA ILE A 117 -9.72 -3.11 14.01
C ILE A 117 -11.08 -2.58 13.54
N GLY A 118 -12.00 -2.28 14.46
CA GLY A 118 -13.30 -1.69 14.15
C GLY A 118 -14.11 -2.51 13.14
N GLU A 119 -14.57 -1.84 12.10
CA GLU A 119 -15.31 -2.40 10.96
C GLU A 119 -14.51 -3.40 10.13
N GLY A 120 -13.19 -3.30 10.17
CA GLY A 120 -12.28 -4.18 9.44
C GLY A 120 -12.41 -5.66 9.81
N ALA A 121 -12.96 -5.96 10.99
CA ALA A 121 -13.16 -7.35 11.45
C ALA A 121 -14.04 -8.17 10.51
N GLU A 122 -15.02 -7.53 9.84
CA GLU A 122 -15.99 -8.17 8.94
C GLU A 122 -15.83 -7.67 7.48
N ALA A 123 -14.80 -6.87 7.20
CA ALA A 123 -14.52 -6.39 5.86
C ALA A 123 -14.13 -7.55 4.94
N PHE A 124 -14.62 -7.52 3.69
CA PHE A 124 -14.30 -8.51 2.64
C PHE A 124 -14.70 -9.97 2.95
N ASP A 125 -15.67 -10.18 3.85
CA ASP A 125 -16.21 -11.51 4.14
C ASP A 125 -17.73 -11.45 4.35
N PRO A 126 -18.56 -11.74 3.34
CA PRO A 126 -18.14 -12.16 1.98
C PRO A 126 -17.44 -11.04 1.20
N PRO A 127 -16.65 -11.38 0.17
CA PRO A 127 -16.04 -10.37 -0.70
C PRO A 127 -17.12 -9.62 -1.48
N GLU A 128 -16.82 -8.36 -1.84
CA GLU A 128 -17.71 -7.57 -2.70
C GLU A 128 -17.83 -8.25 -4.07
N SER A 129 -19.06 -8.48 -4.54
CA SER A 129 -19.34 -9.28 -5.74
C SER A 129 -19.96 -8.49 -6.89
N ASP A 130 -20.11 -7.18 -6.76
CA ASP A 130 -20.69 -6.34 -7.81
C ASP A 130 -19.71 -6.25 -8.99
N SER A 131 -20.11 -6.77 -10.16
CA SER A 131 -19.30 -6.72 -11.38
C SER A 131 -19.02 -5.28 -11.85
N ALA A 132 -19.90 -4.32 -11.52
CA ALA A 132 -19.72 -2.91 -11.85
C ALA A 132 -18.50 -2.29 -11.14
N ILE A 133 -18.01 -2.89 -10.05
CA ILE A 133 -16.80 -2.45 -9.37
C ILE A 133 -15.59 -2.48 -10.30
N CYS A 134 -15.54 -3.41 -11.25
CA CYS A 134 -14.44 -3.56 -12.21
C CYS A 134 -14.56 -2.66 -13.44
N ASP A 135 -15.72 -2.01 -13.66
CA ASP A 135 -15.97 -1.24 -14.87
C ASP A 135 -15.02 -0.03 -14.97
N GLY A 136 -14.34 0.08 -16.11
CA GLY A 136 -13.36 1.13 -16.37
C GLY A 136 -12.00 0.92 -15.70
N MET A 137 -11.79 -0.20 -14.99
CA MET A 137 -10.52 -0.53 -14.36
C MET A 137 -9.69 -1.46 -15.24
N SER A 138 -8.37 -1.33 -15.17
CA SER A 138 -7.40 -2.17 -15.89
C SER A 138 -6.54 -3.00 -14.95
N ARG A 139 -6.41 -2.55 -13.70
CA ARG A 139 -5.61 -3.20 -12.65
C ARG A 139 -6.39 -3.35 -11.38
N PHE A 140 -6.05 -4.41 -10.67
CA PHE A 140 -6.51 -4.71 -9.32
C PHE A 140 -5.33 -4.76 -8.37
N HIS A 141 -5.45 -4.11 -7.22
CA HIS A 141 -4.46 -4.17 -6.14
C HIS A 141 -5.10 -4.57 -4.83
N LEU A 142 -4.61 -5.64 -4.23
CA LEU A 142 -4.93 -6.05 -2.87
C LEU A 142 -3.87 -5.48 -1.94
N ALA A 143 -4.21 -4.40 -1.26
CA ALA A 143 -3.32 -3.69 -0.35
C ALA A 143 -3.34 -4.36 1.02
N ASN A 144 -2.25 -5.08 1.35
CA ASN A 144 -2.00 -5.80 2.59
C ASN A 144 -2.93 -7.00 2.84
N LEU A 145 -2.58 -8.12 2.22
CA LEU A 145 -3.28 -9.41 2.37
C LEU A 145 -3.48 -9.81 3.85
N PHE A 146 -2.48 -9.54 4.69
CA PHE A 146 -2.48 -10.00 6.08
C PHE A 146 -3.16 -9.06 7.07
N SER A 147 -3.56 -7.84 6.66
CA SER A 147 -4.12 -6.83 7.56
C SER A 147 -5.52 -7.17 8.08
N LEU A 148 -6.36 -7.76 7.26
CA LEU A 148 -7.75 -8.00 7.58
C LEU A 148 -8.11 -9.48 7.48
N PRO A 149 -8.92 -10.00 8.43
CA PRO A 149 -9.32 -11.41 8.43
C PRO A 149 -10.02 -11.84 7.14
N GLY A 150 -10.87 -10.99 6.55
CA GLY A 150 -11.57 -11.26 5.30
C GLY A 150 -10.62 -11.35 4.10
N LEU A 151 -9.67 -10.41 3.97
CA LEU A 151 -8.66 -10.46 2.91
C LEU A 151 -7.80 -11.72 3.02
N ARG A 152 -7.39 -12.08 4.23
CA ARG A 152 -6.61 -13.29 4.49
C ARG A 152 -7.34 -14.57 4.07
N ARG A 153 -8.63 -14.67 4.39
CA ARG A 153 -9.45 -15.86 4.02
C ARG A 153 -9.86 -15.88 2.55
N ARG A 154 -10.13 -14.72 1.96
CA ARG A 154 -10.76 -14.59 0.64
C ARG A 154 -9.82 -14.06 -0.45
N GLY A 155 -8.58 -13.73 -0.13
CA GLY A 155 -7.62 -13.12 -1.07
C GLY A 155 -7.48 -13.87 -2.38
N SER A 156 -7.36 -15.18 -2.34
CA SER A 156 -7.30 -16.02 -3.54
C SER A 156 -8.58 -15.95 -4.39
N GLU A 157 -9.76 -15.95 -3.77
CA GLU A 157 -11.05 -15.82 -4.44
C GLU A 157 -11.19 -14.44 -5.10
N ILE A 158 -10.85 -13.37 -4.37
CA ILE A 158 -10.89 -11.99 -4.84
C ILE A 158 -9.95 -11.81 -6.05
N LEU A 159 -8.70 -12.25 -5.94
CA LEU A 159 -7.71 -12.15 -7.03
C LEU A 159 -8.13 -12.94 -8.28
N ARG A 160 -8.65 -14.16 -8.10
CA ARG A 160 -9.19 -14.95 -9.19
C ARG A 160 -10.35 -14.25 -9.89
N GLY A 161 -11.26 -13.64 -9.13
CA GLY A 161 -12.37 -12.84 -9.65
C GLY A 161 -11.88 -11.65 -10.46
N ALA A 162 -10.95 -10.86 -9.92
CA ALA A 162 -10.36 -9.71 -10.60
C ALA A 162 -9.67 -10.12 -11.92
N ARG A 163 -8.90 -11.21 -11.90
CA ARG A 163 -8.27 -11.74 -13.12
C ARG A 163 -9.30 -12.26 -14.12
N GLY A 164 -10.38 -12.91 -13.63
CA GLY A 164 -11.51 -13.33 -14.46
C GLY A 164 -12.24 -12.17 -15.14
N ALA A 165 -12.25 -11.00 -14.52
CA ALA A 165 -12.74 -9.74 -15.10
C ALA A 165 -11.72 -9.07 -16.06
N GLY A 166 -10.56 -9.67 -16.30
CA GLY A 166 -9.54 -9.17 -17.22
C GLY A 166 -8.57 -8.15 -16.62
N LEU A 167 -8.59 -7.95 -15.31
CA LEU A 167 -7.69 -7.02 -14.64
C LEU A 167 -6.29 -7.64 -14.43
N ALA A 168 -5.23 -6.86 -14.62
CA ALA A 168 -3.90 -7.22 -14.14
C ALA A 168 -3.86 -7.11 -12.62
N THR A 169 -3.37 -8.14 -11.95
CA THR A 169 -3.49 -8.27 -10.49
C THR A 169 -2.20 -7.96 -9.75
N SER A 170 -2.32 -7.35 -8.59
CA SER A 170 -1.19 -7.12 -7.70
C SER A 170 -1.56 -7.31 -6.23
N VAL A 171 -0.59 -7.70 -5.42
CA VAL A 171 -0.74 -7.91 -3.98
C VAL A 171 0.42 -7.24 -3.25
N ASP A 172 0.14 -6.49 -2.19
CA ASP A 172 1.09 -6.19 -1.13
C ASP A 172 0.75 -7.07 0.08
N THR A 173 1.75 -7.70 0.68
CA THR A 173 1.49 -8.66 1.75
C THR A 173 1.32 -7.98 3.09
N GLY A 174 2.17 -6.99 3.38
CA GLY A 174 2.34 -6.46 4.71
C GLY A 174 2.92 -7.48 5.69
N TRP A 175 3.01 -7.09 6.95
CA TRP A 175 3.54 -7.94 8.00
C TRP A 175 2.50 -8.93 8.51
N ASP A 176 2.86 -10.22 8.59
CA ASP A 176 1.99 -11.25 9.15
C ASP A 176 2.18 -11.40 10.66
N SER A 177 1.29 -10.80 11.44
CA SER A 177 1.28 -10.92 12.90
C SER A 177 0.85 -12.30 13.42
N GLN A 178 0.25 -13.16 12.57
CA GLN A 178 -0.20 -14.51 12.93
C GLN A 178 0.87 -15.56 12.65
N GLY A 179 1.93 -15.21 11.91
CA GLY A 179 3.05 -16.12 11.62
C GLY A 179 2.74 -17.23 10.62
N ARG A 180 1.65 -17.15 9.87
CA ARG A 180 1.25 -18.16 8.86
C ARG A 180 1.89 -17.92 7.49
N TRP A 181 2.32 -16.69 7.23
CA TRP A 181 3.12 -16.28 6.07
C TRP A 181 2.71 -16.92 4.74
N ILE A 182 3.53 -17.87 4.27
CA ILE A 182 3.34 -18.52 2.97
C ILE A 182 2.06 -19.37 2.91
N GLU A 183 1.57 -19.92 4.03
CA GLU A 183 0.35 -20.71 4.05
C GLU A 183 -0.86 -19.92 3.56
N ASP A 184 -0.95 -18.65 3.97
CA ASP A 184 -2.05 -17.77 3.55
C ASP A 184 -1.79 -17.10 2.19
N LEU A 185 -0.52 -16.87 1.82
CA LEU A 185 -0.17 -16.26 0.54
C LEU A 185 -0.18 -17.26 -0.63
N ALA A 186 0.27 -18.49 -0.44
CA ALA A 186 0.43 -19.45 -1.53
C ALA A 186 -0.82 -19.64 -2.41
N PRO A 187 -2.05 -19.69 -1.88
CA PRO A 187 -3.26 -19.78 -2.71
C PRO A 187 -3.50 -18.54 -3.60
N CYS A 188 -2.88 -17.39 -3.27
CA CYS A 188 -3.01 -16.13 -4.00
C CYS A 188 -2.00 -16.04 -5.16
N LEU A 189 -0.81 -16.64 -5.03
CA LEU A 189 0.31 -16.46 -5.95
C LEU A 189 -0.01 -16.80 -7.41
N PRO A 190 -0.74 -17.88 -7.76
CA PRO A 190 -1.10 -18.19 -9.15
C PRO A 190 -1.98 -17.12 -9.82
N TRP A 191 -2.60 -16.25 -9.03
CA TRP A 191 -3.47 -15.16 -9.47
C TRP A 191 -2.81 -13.79 -9.37
N THR A 192 -1.48 -13.73 -9.10
CA THR A 192 -0.74 -12.50 -8.82
C THR A 192 0.26 -12.20 -9.94
N ASP A 193 0.02 -11.09 -10.69
CA ASP A 193 0.97 -10.63 -11.70
C ASP A 193 2.13 -9.84 -11.08
N LEU A 194 1.86 -9.04 -10.02
CA LEU A 194 2.87 -8.28 -9.26
C LEU A 194 2.71 -8.55 -7.76
N LEU A 195 3.75 -9.08 -7.14
CA LEU A 195 3.82 -9.26 -5.69
C LEU A 195 4.78 -8.21 -5.10
N PHE A 196 4.26 -7.32 -4.24
CA PHE A 196 5.05 -6.36 -3.48
C PHE A 196 5.34 -6.92 -2.10
N VAL A 197 6.61 -6.92 -1.73
CA VAL A 197 7.11 -7.33 -0.40
C VAL A 197 8.26 -6.44 0.01
N ASN A 198 8.51 -6.28 1.30
CA ASN A 198 9.79 -5.76 1.76
C ASN A 198 10.84 -6.90 1.87
N GLN A 199 12.07 -6.57 2.23
CA GLN A 199 13.15 -7.55 2.32
C GLN A 199 12.84 -8.66 3.33
N ASP A 200 12.40 -8.31 4.53
CA ASP A 200 12.10 -9.27 5.60
C ASP A 200 10.91 -10.18 5.23
N GLU A 201 9.87 -9.59 4.62
CA GLU A 201 8.72 -10.33 4.10
C GLU A 201 9.15 -11.29 2.98
N ALA A 202 9.98 -10.84 2.03
CA ALA A 202 10.49 -11.68 0.96
C ALA A 202 11.24 -12.90 1.49
N GLN A 203 12.15 -12.68 2.44
CA GLN A 203 12.94 -13.74 3.05
C GLN A 203 12.07 -14.76 3.80
N ARG A 204 11.08 -14.29 4.57
CA ARG A 204 10.16 -15.17 5.31
C ARG A 204 9.24 -15.96 4.40
N LEU A 205 8.65 -15.29 3.42
CA LEU A 205 7.70 -15.91 2.48
C LEU A 205 8.38 -16.85 1.50
N GLY A 206 9.57 -16.50 1.01
CA GLY A 206 10.35 -17.34 0.09
C GLY A 206 11.24 -18.36 0.80
N GLY A 207 11.36 -18.30 2.12
CA GLY A 207 12.14 -19.27 2.91
C GLY A 207 13.65 -19.25 2.62
N ALA A 208 14.20 -18.12 2.15
CA ALA A 208 15.61 -17.98 1.80
C ALA A 208 16.17 -16.65 2.33
N PRO A 209 17.42 -16.61 2.85
CA PRO A 209 18.04 -15.39 3.35
C PRO A 209 18.44 -14.41 2.23
N ASP A 210 18.74 -14.91 1.04
CA ASP A 210 19.00 -14.08 -0.14
C ASP A 210 17.69 -13.71 -0.83
N ILE A 211 17.52 -12.42 -1.15
CA ILE A 211 16.26 -11.91 -1.75
C ILE A 211 16.01 -12.43 -3.17
N ARG A 212 17.06 -12.76 -3.93
CA ARG A 212 16.94 -13.34 -5.27
C ARG A 212 16.42 -14.76 -5.20
N ASP A 213 16.95 -15.56 -4.27
CA ASP A 213 16.48 -16.91 -4.02
C ASP A 213 15.06 -16.91 -3.48
N ALA A 214 14.76 -16.00 -2.53
CA ALA A 214 13.42 -15.83 -2.01
C ALA A 214 12.41 -15.43 -3.12
N ALA A 215 12.76 -14.47 -3.96
CA ALA A 215 11.91 -14.06 -5.09
C ALA A 215 11.73 -15.20 -6.13
N ARG A 216 12.77 -15.99 -6.35
CA ARG A 216 12.67 -17.18 -7.23
C ARG A 216 11.65 -18.18 -6.68
N GLN A 217 11.71 -18.52 -5.37
CA GLN A 217 10.75 -19.42 -4.74
C GLN A 217 9.31 -18.90 -4.83
N LEU A 218 9.09 -17.60 -4.60
CA LEU A 218 7.78 -16.98 -4.73
C LEU A 218 7.25 -17.02 -6.19
N ARG A 219 8.15 -16.89 -7.17
CA ARG A 219 7.80 -17.02 -8.58
C ARG A 219 7.49 -18.45 -8.96
N GLU A 220 8.28 -19.42 -8.50
CA GLU A 220 8.02 -20.85 -8.69
C GLU A 220 6.68 -21.27 -8.07
N ALA A 221 6.28 -20.63 -6.96
CA ALA A 221 4.99 -20.81 -6.32
C ALA A 221 3.82 -20.10 -7.06
N GLY A 222 4.08 -19.30 -8.11
CA GLY A 222 3.06 -18.80 -9.02
C GLY A 222 3.05 -17.27 -9.25
N ALA A 223 3.74 -16.46 -8.48
CA ALA A 223 3.83 -15.02 -8.73
C ALA A 223 4.59 -14.73 -10.05
N ARG A 224 4.03 -13.92 -10.94
CA ARG A 224 4.67 -13.63 -12.23
C ARG A 224 5.90 -12.73 -12.05
N THR A 225 5.80 -11.70 -11.21
CA THR A 225 6.85 -10.75 -10.92
C THR A 225 6.85 -10.43 -9.43
N VAL A 226 8.02 -10.43 -8.80
CA VAL A 226 8.20 -10.04 -7.39
C VAL A 226 8.95 -8.72 -7.33
N VAL A 227 8.40 -7.74 -6.62
CA VAL A 227 8.98 -6.42 -6.36
C VAL A 227 9.37 -6.37 -4.89
N VAL A 228 10.67 -6.35 -4.63
CA VAL A 228 11.22 -6.31 -3.26
C VAL A 228 11.62 -4.88 -2.91
N LYS A 229 10.94 -4.29 -1.93
CA LYS A 229 11.23 -2.97 -1.36
C LYS A 229 12.43 -3.11 -0.38
N LEU A 230 13.51 -2.36 -0.62
CA LEU A 230 14.79 -2.47 0.12
C LEU A 230 15.07 -1.24 0.99
N GLY A 231 14.05 -0.45 1.29
CA GLY A 231 14.18 0.76 2.11
C GLY A 231 15.19 1.74 1.50
N ALA A 232 16.24 2.05 2.25
CA ALA A 232 17.28 3.00 1.83
C ALA A 232 18.11 2.53 0.62
N GLN A 233 18.01 1.26 0.23
CA GLN A 233 18.66 0.70 -0.96
C GLN A 233 17.77 0.73 -2.21
N GLY A 234 16.54 1.23 -2.10
CA GLY A 234 15.58 1.30 -3.19
C GLY A 234 14.76 0.04 -3.36
N CYS A 235 14.75 -0.57 -4.54
CA CYS A 235 14.02 -1.81 -4.79
C CYS A 235 14.69 -2.70 -5.83
N ALA A 236 14.30 -3.99 -5.82
CA ALA A 236 14.66 -4.97 -6.83
C ALA A 236 13.39 -5.58 -7.43
N VAL A 237 13.37 -5.81 -8.74
CA VAL A 237 12.24 -6.43 -9.46
C VAL A 237 12.73 -7.69 -10.13
N PHE A 238 12.09 -8.80 -9.82
CA PHE A 238 12.41 -10.14 -10.31
C PHE A 238 11.28 -10.63 -11.23
N GLY A 239 11.48 -10.52 -12.53
CA GLY A 239 10.55 -10.96 -13.57
C GLY A 239 11.00 -12.23 -14.28
N ALA A 240 10.23 -12.67 -15.30
CA ALA A 240 10.57 -13.88 -16.08
C ALA A 240 11.84 -13.69 -16.94
N GLU A 241 12.00 -12.49 -17.51
CA GLU A 241 13.03 -12.22 -18.51
C GLU A 241 14.18 -11.34 -17.98
N ALA A 242 13.96 -10.64 -16.86
CA ALA A 242 14.93 -9.70 -16.34
C ALA A 242 14.81 -9.52 -14.83
N GLU A 243 15.95 -9.33 -14.21
CA GLU A 243 16.12 -8.74 -12.89
C GLU A 243 16.58 -7.29 -13.09
N LEU A 244 15.95 -6.36 -12.36
CA LEU A 244 16.40 -4.98 -12.34
C LEU A 244 16.51 -4.49 -10.89
N ARG A 245 17.44 -3.58 -10.64
CA ARG A 245 17.55 -2.81 -9.40
C ARG A 245 17.32 -1.34 -9.70
N SER A 246 16.66 -0.68 -8.79
CA SER A 246 16.46 0.76 -8.84
C SER A 246 16.85 1.34 -7.48
N PRO A 247 17.91 2.16 -7.42
CA PRO A 247 18.40 2.73 -6.17
C PRO A 247 17.41 3.73 -5.58
N ALA A 248 17.47 3.94 -4.27
CA ALA A 248 16.70 4.98 -3.59
C ALA A 248 17.27 6.37 -3.84
N PHE A 249 16.46 7.39 -3.60
CA PHE A 249 16.91 8.77 -3.54
C PHE A 249 17.44 9.11 -2.14
N ASP A 250 18.47 9.94 -2.07
CA ASP A 250 19.06 10.37 -0.81
C ASP A 250 18.25 11.54 -0.23
N VAL A 251 17.60 11.31 0.90
CA VAL A 251 16.71 12.28 1.56
C VAL A 251 16.83 12.21 3.07
N ALA A 252 16.52 13.32 3.74
CA ALA A 252 16.34 13.33 5.19
C ALA A 252 15.02 12.63 5.55
N VAL A 253 15.10 11.60 6.40
CA VAL A 253 13.95 10.80 6.82
C VAL A 253 13.37 11.37 8.11
N VAL A 254 12.06 11.65 8.09
CA VAL A 254 11.26 12.10 9.24
C VAL A 254 10.36 10.96 9.73
N ASP A 255 9.63 10.31 8.79
CA ASP A 255 8.67 9.26 9.11
C ASP A 255 8.61 8.23 7.97
N THR A 256 8.84 6.96 8.27
CA THR A 256 8.80 5.88 7.28
C THR A 256 7.42 5.21 7.15
N THR A 257 6.43 5.66 7.93
CA THR A 257 5.07 5.12 7.88
C THR A 257 4.49 5.26 6.48
N GLY A 258 3.91 4.19 5.94
CA GLY A 258 3.25 4.21 4.64
C GLY A 258 4.17 4.34 3.41
N ALA A 259 5.50 4.41 3.58
CA ALA A 259 6.43 4.53 2.45
C ALA A 259 6.28 3.38 1.44
N GLY A 260 6.03 2.17 1.93
CA GLY A 260 5.75 0.99 1.10
C GLY A 260 4.46 1.12 0.29
N ASP A 261 3.42 1.69 0.90
CA ASP A 261 2.13 1.93 0.24
C ASP A 261 2.26 3.03 -0.83
N CYS A 262 3.00 4.10 -0.50
CA CYS A 262 3.31 5.19 -1.45
C CYS A 262 4.13 4.69 -2.63
N PHE A 263 5.12 3.82 -2.38
CA PHE A 263 5.86 3.13 -3.43
C PHE A 263 4.93 2.34 -4.33
N ALA A 264 4.09 1.46 -3.77
CA ALA A 264 3.19 0.60 -4.53
C ALA A 264 2.17 1.41 -5.35
N GLY A 265 1.54 2.43 -4.75
CA GLY A 265 0.60 3.31 -5.43
C GLY A 265 1.22 4.06 -6.61
N ALA A 266 2.39 4.67 -6.42
CA ALA A 266 3.12 5.37 -7.47
C ALA A 266 3.66 4.43 -8.55
N PHE A 267 4.14 3.24 -8.18
CA PHE A 267 4.55 2.19 -9.12
C PHE A 267 3.40 1.79 -10.04
N LEU A 268 2.23 1.50 -9.46
CA LEU A 268 1.03 1.11 -10.20
C LEU A 268 0.52 2.25 -11.09
N ALA A 269 0.50 3.49 -10.60
CA ALA A 269 0.15 4.67 -11.39
C ALA A 269 1.06 4.84 -12.61
N THR A 270 2.36 4.55 -12.47
CA THR A 270 3.33 4.59 -13.56
C THR A 270 3.02 3.54 -14.62
N LEU A 271 2.64 2.34 -14.21
CA LEU A 271 2.22 1.28 -15.14
C LEU A 271 0.90 1.63 -15.86
N GLU A 272 -0.04 2.32 -15.19
CA GLU A 272 -1.28 2.80 -15.82
C GLU A 272 -1.03 3.82 -16.94
N ARG A 273 0.08 4.54 -16.86
CA ARG A 273 0.54 5.44 -17.94
C ARG A 273 1.22 4.72 -19.10
N GLY A 274 1.33 3.38 -19.05
CA GLY A 274 1.95 2.57 -20.10
C GLY A 274 3.47 2.48 -19.99
N SER A 275 4.06 2.95 -18.90
CA SER A 275 5.51 2.82 -18.65
C SER A 275 5.90 1.39 -18.27
N GLY A 276 7.17 1.04 -18.47
CA GLY A 276 7.72 -0.26 -18.10
C GLY A 276 8.10 -0.37 -16.62
N LEU A 277 8.47 -1.59 -16.18
CA LEU A 277 8.81 -1.90 -14.79
C LEU A 277 9.99 -1.06 -14.26
N ALA A 278 10.97 -0.73 -15.09
CA ALA A 278 12.13 0.06 -14.66
C ALA A 278 11.74 1.50 -14.29
N GLU A 279 10.90 2.15 -15.09
CA GLU A 279 10.40 3.48 -14.79
C GLU A 279 9.45 3.45 -13.58
N ALA A 280 8.57 2.44 -13.49
CA ALA A 280 7.69 2.24 -12.35
C ALA A 280 8.47 2.06 -11.04
N ALA A 281 9.55 1.29 -11.05
CA ALA A 281 10.43 1.11 -9.90
C ALA A 281 11.10 2.42 -9.47
N ARG A 282 11.65 3.18 -10.43
CA ARG A 282 12.30 4.47 -10.17
C ARG A 282 11.31 5.50 -9.64
N PHE A 283 10.12 5.59 -10.23
CA PHE A 283 9.10 6.54 -9.80
C PHE A 283 8.50 6.15 -8.45
N GLY A 284 8.31 4.86 -8.17
CA GLY A 284 7.90 4.34 -6.86
C GLY A 284 8.92 4.72 -5.77
N ASN A 285 10.22 4.57 -6.04
CA ASN A 285 11.28 5.01 -5.12
C ASN A 285 11.23 6.53 -4.88
N ALA A 286 10.93 7.33 -5.89
CA ALA A 286 10.81 8.78 -5.76
C ALA A 286 9.62 9.17 -4.86
N ALA A 287 8.46 8.58 -5.08
CA ALA A 287 7.27 8.83 -4.25
C ALA A 287 7.50 8.41 -2.79
N ALA A 288 8.12 7.24 -2.57
CA ALA A 288 8.50 6.79 -1.23
C ALA A 288 9.52 7.74 -0.58
N ALA A 289 10.53 8.21 -1.31
CA ALA A 289 11.50 9.17 -0.80
C ALA A 289 10.87 10.52 -0.44
N LEU A 290 9.88 10.97 -1.21
CA LEU A 290 9.13 12.19 -0.90
C LEU A 290 8.23 12.00 0.34
N SER A 291 7.55 10.87 0.46
CA SER A 291 6.65 10.59 1.58
C SER A 291 7.38 10.60 2.92
N VAL A 292 8.58 10.03 3.00
CA VAL A 292 9.33 9.90 4.27
C VAL A 292 9.91 11.23 4.80
N GLN A 293 9.85 12.32 4.04
CA GLN A 293 10.38 13.63 4.45
C GLN A 293 9.43 14.42 5.34
N ARG A 294 8.22 13.92 5.57
CA ARG A 294 7.20 14.57 6.43
C ARG A 294 6.55 13.55 7.34
N LEU A 295 5.96 14.05 8.42
CA LEU A 295 5.18 13.22 9.33
C LEU A 295 3.85 12.84 8.68
N GLY A 296 3.46 11.56 8.82
CA GLY A 296 2.25 10.99 8.21
C GLY A 296 2.52 10.36 6.84
N ALA A 297 1.85 9.25 6.58
CA ALA A 297 2.14 8.35 5.47
C ALA A 297 2.18 9.03 4.08
N THR A 298 1.29 10.00 3.83
CA THR A 298 1.08 10.59 2.49
C THR A 298 1.45 12.07 2.40
N ALA A 299 1.82 12.70 3.51
CA ALA A 299 1.96 14.17 3.61
C ALA A 299 3.09 14.77 2.73
N GLY A 300 4.08 13.97 2.35
CA GLY A 300 5.19 14.38 1.49
C GLY A 300 4.95 14.16 -0.01
N LEU A 301 3.89 13.46 -0.40
CA LEU A 301 3.62 13.14 -1.80
C LEU A 301 3.38 14.40 -2.65
N ARG A 302 3.76 14.29 -3.91
CA ARG A 302 3.62 15.34 -4.91
C ARG A 302 2.92 14.76 -6.16
N SER A 303 2.35 15.63 -6.98
CA SER A 303 1.79 15.25 -8.27
C SER A 303 2.83 14.56 -9.16
N TRP A 304 2.36 13.89 -10.19
CA TRP A 304 3.21 13.24 -11.21
C TRP A 304 4.29 14.18 -11.74
N ASP A 305 3.89 15.36 -12.20
CA ASP A 305 4.80 16.30 -12.84
C ASP A 305 5.81 16.90 -11.84
N GLU A 306 5.37 17.23 -10.64
CA GLU A 306 6.27 17.70 -9.56
C GLU A 306 7.25 16.62 -9.11
N THR A 307 6.81 15.35 -9.02
CA THR A 307 7.68 14.23 -8.69
C THR A 307 8.72 14.01 -9.79
N ARG A 308 8.32 14.05 -11.05
CA ARG A 308 9.24 13.95 -12.19
C ARG A 308 10.27 15.07 -12.20
N ALA A 309 9.84 16.31 -12.03
CA ALA A 309 10.74 17.45 -11.96
C ALA A 309 11.74 17.34 -10.79
N TRP A 310 11.26 16.85 -9.63
CA TRP A 310 12.13 16.61 -8.50
C TRP A 310 13.17 15.51 -8.79
N MET A 311 12.81 14.44 -9.47
CA MET A 311 13.72 13.33 -9.84
C MET A 311 14.87 13.75 -10.76
N GLU A 312 14.74 14.86 -11.48
CA GLU A 312 15.79 15.38 -12.36
C GLU A 312 16.95 16.01 -11.57
N THR A 313 16.68 16.51 -10.37
CA THR A 313 17.67 17.20 -9.52
C THR A 313 18.05 16.43 -8.26
N ALA A 314 17.23 15.44 -7.89
CA ALA A 314 17.43 14.66 -6.68
C ALA A 314 18.66 13.71 -6.80
N GLN A 315 19.43 13.64 -5.73
CA GLN A 315 20.55 12.72 -5.66
C GLN A 315 20.08 11.29 -5.44
N VAL A 316 20.61 10.39 -6.24
CA VAL A 316 20.39 8.94 -6.07
C VAL A 316 21.46 8.42 -5.12
N ARG A 317 21.08 7.57 -4.17
CA ARG A 317 22.06 6.92 -3.29
C ARG A 317 23.03 6.08 -4.11
N SER A 318 24.31 6.27 -3.89
CA SER A 318 25.33 5.37 -4.44
C SER A 318 25.18 3.98 -3.80
N GLU A 319 25.28 2.94 -4.62
CA GLU A 319 25.44 1.58 -4.11
C GLU A 319 26.72 1.54 -3.26
N GLY A 320 26.59 1.31 -1.94
CA GLY A 320 27.70 1.16 -1.01
C GLY A 320 28.22 -0.27 -1.03
#